data_430a4e76fc9c7e18fbfb6f9861004dd4
#
_entry.id   430a4e76fc9c7e18fbfb6f9861004dd4
#
_cell.length_a   1.000
_cell.length_b   1.000
_cell.length_c   1.000
_cell.angle_alpha   90.00
_cell.angle_beta   90.00
_cell.angle_gamma   90.00
#
_symmetry.space_group_name_H-M   'P 1'
#
loop_
_entity.id
_entity.type
_entity.pdbx_description
1 polymer ?
#
loop_
_entity_poly.entity_id
_entity_poly.type
_entity_poly.pdbx_seq_one_letter_code
_entity_poly.pdbx_strand_id
1 'polypeptide(L)'
;NFRENIHILYAGQSGCLQLKSNEIKLSERCFNKGTVITQTPKLIKEFKAEVKILTTHHTTIQIKYQPTINCEGISQSARVKNITNIKSSNFKNIYKNNSSNNCSNDSEIDTNVSICGGDRAIIHFEFMNHPEPLEVNSILVFREGKTRGIGKVIETY
;
A
#
# COMPACT_ATOMS: atom_id res chain seq x y z
N ASN A 1 -17.81 34.57 5.98
CA ASN A 1 -17.23 33.38 6.63
C ASN A 1 -18.14 33.00 7.79
N PHE A 2 -19.15 32.19 7.52
CA PHE A 2 -20.00 31.61 8.56
C PHE A 2 -19.26 30.40 9.12
N ARG A 3 -18.72 30.50 10.34
CA ARG A 3 -18.26 29.36 11.11
C ARG A 3 -19.41 28.97 12.03
N GLU A 4 -20.12 27.91 11.65
CA GLU A 4 -21.12 27.32 12.51
C GLU A 4 -20.48 26.27 13.42
N ASN A 5 -20.82 26.31 14.70
CA ASN A 5 -20.44 25.25 15.64
C ASN A 5 -21.40 24.06 15.43
N ILE A 6 -20.84 22.94 14.97
CA ILE A 6 -21.57 21.69 14.77
C ILE A 6 -21.12 20.68 15.83
N HIS A 7 -22.05 19.86 16.31
CA HIS A 7 -21.75 18.83 17.32
C HIS A 7 -21.48 17.45 16.71
N ILE A 8 -21.83 17.26 15.43
CA ILE A 8 -21.72 15.97 14.74
C ILE A 8 -21.18 16.21 13.36
N LEU A 9 -20.16 15.42 12.97
CA LEU A 9 -19.66 15.30 11.60
C LEU A 9 -19.95 13.89 11.08
N TYR A 10 -20.50 13.79 9.89
CA TYR A 10 -20.73 12.52 9.22
C TYR A 10 -19.57 12.15 8.31
N ALA A 11 -19.45 10.86 7.99
CA ALA A 11 -18.46 10.36 7.04
C ALA A 11 -18.55 11.10 5.70
N GLY A 12 -17.41 11.55 5.18
CA GLY A 12 -17.30 12.35 3.95
C GLY A 12 -17.37 13.86 4.17
N GLN A 13 -17.69 14.33 5.38
CA GLN A 13 -17.65 15.75 5.72
C GLN A 13 -16.26 16.15 6.25
N SER A 14 -15.91 17.42 6.04
CA SER A 14 -14.71 18.03 6.60
C SER A 14 -15.08 19.18 7.53
N GLY A 15 -14.29 19.33 8.60
CA GLY A 15 -14.50 20.38 9.60
C GLY A 15 -13.28 20.63 10.46
N CYS A 16 -13.37 21.62 11.36
CA CYS A 16 -12.33 21.90 12.35
C CYS A 16 -12.74 21.24 13.67
N LEU A 17 -11.80 20.54 14.29
CA LEU A 17 -11.97 19.95 15.61
C LEU A 17 -11.19 20.74 16.66
N GLN A 18 -11.82 21.03 17.78
CA GLN A 18 -11.11 21.51 18.95
C GLN A 18 -10.84 20.32 19.89
N LEU A 19 -9.57 19.97 20.04
CA LEU A 19 -9.16 18.88 20.92
C LEU A 19 -8.72 19.44 22.27
N LYS A 20 -9.21 18.86 23.36
CA LYS A 20 -8.78 19.16 24.71
C LYS A 20 -8.43 17.86 25.42
N SER A 21 -7.25 17.78 26.00
CA SER A 21 -6.86 16.66 26.86
C SER A 21 -6.43 17.19 28.22
N ASN A 22 -6.87 16.51 29.27
CA ASN A 22 -6.48 16.82 30.64
C ASN A 22 -5.23 16.02 31.06
N GLU A 23 -4.89 14.95 30.35
CA GLU A 23 -3.82 14.00 30.72
C GLU A 23 -2.55 14.15 29.88
N ILE A 24 -2.69 14.60 28.64
CA ILE A 24 -1.58 14.70 27.69
C ILE A 24 -1.45 16.16 27.24
N LYS A 25 -0.26 16.72 27.35
CA LYS A 25 0.06 18.01 26.71
C LYS A 25 0.03 17.81 25.20
N LEU A 26 -1.11 18.10 24.57
CA LEU A 26 -1.24 18.11 23.11
C LEU A 26 -0.36 19.25 22.56
N SER A 27 0.75 18.92 21.96
CA SER A 27 1.60 19.88 21.23
C SER A 27 1.26 19.82 19.75
N GLU A 28 1.50 20.91 19.02
CA GLU A 28 1.34 20.97 17.56
C GLU A 28 2.17 19.90 16.84
N ARG A 29 3.24 19.41 17.45
CA ARG A 29 4.11 18.36 16.91
C ARG A 29 3.47 16.96 16.91
N CYS A 30 2.37 16.76 17.66
CA CYS A 30 1.65 15.49 17.73
C CYS A 30 0.74 15.29 16.50
N PHE A 31 0.43 16.35 15.76
CA PHE A 31 -0.52 16.32 14.66
C PHE A 31 0.15 16.75 13.37
N ASN A 32 0.56 15.79 12.59
CA ASN A 32 1.06 16.01 11.24
C ASN A 32 -0.05 15.78 10.20
N LYS A 33 0.14 16.30 9.00
CA LYS A 33 -0.75 16.00 7.88
C LYS A 33 -0.80 14.48 7.66
N GLY A 34 -2.00 13.92 7.67
CA GLY A 34 -2.22 12.47 7.56
C GLY A 34 -2.39 11.74 8.90
N THR A 35 -2.28 12.42 10.05
CA THR A 35 -2.58 11.81 11.36
C THR A 35 -4.02 11.33 11.41
N VAL A 36 -4.23 10.06 11.72
CA VAL A 36 -5.54 9.43 11.89
C VAL A 36 -5.92 9.42 13.36
N ILE A 37 -7.12 9.90 13.68
CA ILE A 37 -7.69 9.88 15.03
C ILE A 37 -8.71 8.74 15.08
N THR A 38 -8.45 7.72 15.89
CA THR A 38 -9.32 6.55 16.04
C THR A 38 -9.31 6.04 17.48
N GLN A 39 -10.37 5.33 17.86
CA GLN A 39 -10.47 4.77 19.21
C GLN A 39 -9.56 3.56 19.41
N THR A 40 -9.40 2.73 18.41
CA THR A 40 -8.62 1.49 18.46
C THR A 40 -7.73 1.38 17.21
N PRO A 41 -6.55 2.01 17.19
CA PRO A 41 -5.66 1.92 16.05
C PRO A 41 -5.06 0.52 15.96
N LYS A 42 -5.42 -0.23 14.92
CA LYS A 42 -4.66 -1.40 14.52
C LYS A 42 -3.53 -0.91 13.60
N LEU A 43 -2.33 -0.80 14.13
CA LEU A 43 -1.17 -0.38 13.37
C LEU A 43 -0.57 -1.57 12.62
N ILE A 44 -0.47 -1.43 11.32
CA ILE A 44 -0.04 -2.46 10.39
C ILE A 44 1.32 -2.09 9.82
N LYS A 45 2.27 -3.00 9.88
CA LYS A 45 3.59 -2.85 9.26
C LYS A 45 3.68 -3.53 7.91
N GLU A 46 3.05 -4.68 7.78
CA GLU A 46 3.08 -5.50 6.58
C GLU A 46 1.68 -5.82 6.09
N PHE A 47 1.49 -5.83 4.78
CA PHE A 47 0.20 -6.14 4.18
C PHE A 47 0.35 -6.72 2.79
N LYS A 48 -0.67 -7.45 2.33
CA LYS A 48 -0.80 -7.90 0.95
C LYS A 48 -1.87 -7.11 0.23
N ALA A 49 -1.62 -6.77 -1.01
CA ALA A 49 -2.58 -6.12 -1.87
C ALA A 49 -2.62 -6.77 -3.25
N GLU A 50 -3.84 -6.94 -3.79
CA GLU A 50 -4.01 -7.22 -5.20
C GLU A 50 -3.82 -5.92 -5.98
N VAL A 51 -2.86 -5.90 -6.89
CA VAL A 51 -2.41 -4.70 -7.58
C VAL A 51 -2.54 -4.88 -9.09
N LYS A 52 -2.98 -3.82 -9.77
CA LYS A 52 -2.94 -3.67 -11.23
C LYS A 52 -1.94 -2.59 -11.60
N ILE A 53 -0.95 -2.96 -12.42
CA ILE A 53 0.03 -2.01 -12.95
C ILE A 53 -0.57 -1.26 -14.14
N LEU A 54 -0.39 0.05 -14.19
CA LEU A 54 -0.88 0.85 -15.29
C LEU A 54 -0.01 0.65 -16.54
N THR A 55 -0.67 0.53 -17.70
CA THR A 55 0.00 0.28 -18.99
C THR A 55 0.85 1.45 -19.49
N THR A 56 0.61 2.65 -18.96
CA THR A 56 1.42 3.86 -19.27
C THR A 56 2.85 3.80 -18.75
N HIS A 57 3.18 2.72 -18.02
CA HIS A 57 4.49 2.55 -17.41
C HIS A 57 5.30 1.44 -18.04
N HIS A 58 6.49 1.80 -18.53
CA HIS A 58 7.51 0.86 -19.01
C HIS A 58 8.42 0.32 -17.89
N THR A 59 8.16 0.69 -16.65
CA THR A 59 8.99 0.28 -15.51
C THR A 59 8.59 -1.12 -15.04
N THR A 60 9.57 -1.96 -14.83
CA THR A 60 9.45 -3.28 -14.23
C THR A 60 9.49 -3.16 -12.71
N ILE A 61 8.54 -3.78 -12.01
CA ILE A 61 8.50 -3.84 -10.55
C ILE A 61 9.07 -5.19 -10.12
N GLN A 62 10.04 -5.16 -9.24
CA GLN A 62 10.75 -6.33 -8.71
C GLN A 62 10.70 -6.35 -7.18
N ILE A 63 11.13 -7.45 -6.58
CA ILE A 63 11.38 -7.55 -5.15
C ILE A 63 12.40 -6.49 -4.74
N LYS A 64 12.24 -5.90 -3.55
CA LYS A 64 13.00 -4.75 -3.00
C LYS A 64 12.66 -3.39 -3.61
N TYR A 65 11.83 -3.31 -4.63
CA TYR A 65 11.33 -2.03 -5.12
C TYR A 65 10.61 -1.25 -4.02
N GLN A 66 10.77 0.08 -3.98
CA GLN A 66 10.27 0.92 -2.88
C GLN A 66 9.40 2.07 -3.40
N PRO A 67 8.15 1.80 -3.74
CA PRO A 67 7.21 2.85 -4.12
C PRO A 67 6.69 3.62 -2.91
N THR A 68 6.15 4.82 -3.14
CA THR A 68 5.32 5.51 -2.18
C THR A 68 3.89 4.97 -2.27
N ILE A 69 3.35 4.48 -1.18
CA ILE A 69 1.96 4.04 -1.02
C ILE A 69 1.13 5.21 -0.54
N ASN A 70 0.03 5.45 -1.25
CA ASN A 70 -0.99 6.41 -0.84
C ASN A 70 -2.31 5.64 -0.67
N CYS A 71 -2.86 5.69 0.53
CA CYS A 71 -4.10 5.03 0.89
C CYS A 71 -4.80 5.88 1.94
N GLU A 72 -5.99 6.39 1.63
CA GLU A 72 -6.73 7.28 2.53
C GLU A 72 -5.88 8.45 3.03
N GLY A 73 -5.51 8.52 4.31
CA GLY A 73 -4.60 9.54 4.86
C GLY A 73 -3.12 9.15 4.84
N ILE A 74 -2.80 7.90 4.49
CA ILE A 74 -1.44 7.35 4.52
C ILE A 74 -0.67 7.80 3.28
N SER A 75 0.58 8.23 3.46
CA SER A 75 1.50 8.52 2.37
C SER A 75 2.93 8.25 2.83
N GLN A 76 3.42 7.02 2.62
CA GLN A 76 4.81 6.68 2.93
C GLN A 76 5.38 5.61 2.01
N SER A 77 6.70 5.46 2.03
CA SER A 77 7.39 4.44 1.25
C SER A 77 7.17 3.06 1.84
N ALA A 78 6.94 2.09 0.96
CA ALA A 78 6.85 0.68 1.31
C ALA A 78 7.78 -0.13 0.42
N ARG A 79 8.33 -1.22 0.96
CA ARG A 79 9.18 -2.16 0.23
C ARG A 79 8.35 -3.33 -0.27
N VAL A 80 8.58 -3.72 -1.51
CA VAL A 80 8.08 -4.98 -2.06
C VAL A 80 8.89 -6.14 -1.49
N LYS A 81 8.26 -6.99 -0.68
CA LYS A 81 8.86 -8.20 -0.08
C LYS A 81 8.71 -9.42 -0.98
N ASN A 82 7.51 -9.58 -1.57
CA ASN A 82 7.21 -10.72 -2.42
C ASN A 82 6.14 -10.35 -3.47
N ILE A 83 6.14 -11.06 -4.59
CA ILE A 83 5.17 -10.92 -5.67
C ILE A 83 4.66 -12.30 -6.03
N THR A 84 3.34 -12.50 -6.00
CA THR A 84 2.69 -13.79 -6.27
C THR A 84 1.49 -13.63 -7.19
N ASN A 85 0.96 -14.74 -7.71
CA ASN A 85 -0.26 -14.80 -8.53
C ASN A 85 -0.28 -13.80 -9.70
N ILE A 86 0.79 -13.77 -10.48
CA ILE A 86 0.93 -12.85 -11.61
C ILE A 86 -0.03 -13.27 -12.72
N LYS A 87 -0.89 -12.33 -13.14
CA LYS A 87 -1.75 -12.45 -14.32
C LYS A 87 -1.31 -11.41 -15.32
N SER A 88 -0.55 -11.84 -16.33
CA SER A 88 -0.13 -10.97 -17.44
C SER A 88 -1.28 -10.73 -18.40
N SER A 89 -1.48 -9.46 -18.77
CA SER A 89 -2.44 -9.07 -19.81
C SER A 89 -1.91 -9.31 -21.23
N ASN A 90 -0.61 -9.47 -21.38
CA ASN A 90 0.06 -9.77 -22.64
C ASN A 90 0.54 -11.23 -22.65
N PHE A 91 -0.23 -12.12 -23.27
CA PHE A 91 0.23 -13.45 -23.69
C PHE A 91 1.29 -13.29 -24.79
N LYS A 92 2.52 -12.99 -24.42
CA LYS A 92 3.67 -13.36 -25.23
C LYS A 92 4.59 -14.21 -24.38
N ASN A 93 4.53 -15.51 -24.64
CA ASN A 93 5.52 -16.50 -24.27
C ASN A 93 6.93 -16.01 -24.64
N ILE A 94 7.64 -15.44 -23.70
CA ILE A 94 9.07 -15.27 -23.80
C ILE A 94 9.62 -15.55 -22.41
N TYR A 95 9.95 -16.77 -22.19
CA TYR A 95 10.90 -17.42 -21.30
C TYR A 95 10.40 -18.82 -20.92
N LYS A 96 10.15 -19.64 -21.95
CA LYS A 96 10.38 -21.07 -21.85
C LYS A 96 11.73 -21.32 -22.50
N ASN A 97 12.78 -21.23 -21.74
CA ASN A 97 14.03 -21.90 -22.07
C ASN A 97 14.57 -22.55 -20.81
N ASN A 98 14.43 -23.88 -20.84
CA ASN A 98 15.29 -24.87 -20.23
C ASN A 98 15.47 -24.85 -18.70
N SER A 99 14.68 -25.67 -18.03
CA SER A 99 15.29 -26.83 -17.38
C SER A 99 14.19 -27.78 -16.94
N SER A 100 14.21 -28.95 -17.54
CA SER A 100 13.54 -30.15 -17.07
C SER A 100 14.16 -30.61 -15.75
N ASN A 101 13.29 -31.13 -14.90
CA ASN A 101 13.53 -32.11 -13.84
C ASN A 101 13.92 -31.62 -12.44
N ASN A 102 13.06 -32.02 -11.60
CA ASN A 102 13.17 -32.55 -10.25
C ASN A 102 12.56 -31.69 -9.14
N CYS A 103 11.48 -32.29 -8.63
CA CYS A 103 10.92 -32.00 -7.31
C CYS A 103 12.01 -32.07 -6.24
N SER A 104 12.16 -30.99 -5.48
CA SER A 104 12.51 -31.08 -4.06
C SER A 104 12.01 -29.80 -3.38
N ASN A 105 11.26 -30.03 -2.32
CA ASN A 105 10.78 -29.05 -1.38
C ASN A 105 11.95 -28.29 -0.79
N ASP A 106 12.03 -26.99 -1.06
CA ASP A 106 12.61 -26.02 -0.15
C ASP A 106 12.27 -24.63 -0.68
N SER A 107 11.83 -23.77 0.21
CA SER A 107 11.34 -22.42 -0.03
C SER A 107 12.46 -21.48 -0.49
N GLU A 108 12.92 -21.60 -1.71
CA GLU A 108 13.74 -20.56 -2.35
C GLU A 108 12.78 -19.47 -2.85
N ILE A 109 12.92 -18.28 -2.27
CA ILE A 109 12.29 -17.06 -2.75
C ILE A 109 12.89 -16.77 -4.13
N ASP A 110 12.14 -17.04 -5.19
CA ASP A 110 12.51 -16.71 -6.56
C ASP A 110 12.75 -15.19 -6.66
N THR A 111 13.99 -14.78 -6.57
CA THR A 111 14.42 -13.36 -6.59
C THR A 111 14.24 -12.68 -7.96
N ASN A 112 13.85 -13.43 -8.99
CA ASN A 112 13.74 -12.95 -10.36
C ASN A 112 12.30 -12.65 -10.80
N VAL A 113 11.34 -12.64 -9.88
CA VAL A 113 9.95 -12.31 -10.22
C VAL A 113 9.80 -10.82 -10.49
N SER A 114 9.34 -10.49 -11.69
CA SER A 114 9.09 -9.11 -12.11
C SER A 114 7.74 -8.97 -12.77
N ILE A 115 7.10 -7.81 -12.59
CA ILE A 115 5.82 -7.45 -13.20
C ILE A 115 5.93 -6.14 -13.98
N CYS A 116 5.19 -6.06 -15.07
CA CYS A 116 5.23 -4.94 -16.02
C CYS A 116 3.88 -4.24 -16.14
N GLY A 117 3.85 -3.18 -16.93
CA GLY A 117 2.61 -2.45 -17.22
C GLY A 117 1.52 -3.36 -17.81
N GLY A 118 0.33 -3.30 -17.24
CA GLY A 118 -0.83 -4.12 -17.59
C GLY A 118 -1.03 -5.37 -16.73
N ASP A 119 0.00 -5.82 -16.03
CA ASP A 119 -0.07 -7.02 -15.19
C ASP A 119 -0.89 -6.79 -13.93
N ARG A 120 -1.43 -7.89 -13.41
CA ARG A 120 -2.03 -7.98 -12.08
C ARG A 120 -1.24 -8.99 -11.25
N ALA A 121 -1.02 -8.66 -10.00
CA ALA A 121 -0.32 -9.52 -9.06
C ALA A 121 -0.78 -9.27 -7.63
N ILE A 122 -0.53 -10.22 -6.74
CA ILE A 122 -0.59 -10.02 -5.31
C ILE A 122 0.81 -9.63 -4.85
N ILE A 123 0.94 -8.45 -4.27
CA ILE A 123 2.21 -7.93 -3.76
C ILE A 123 2.17 -7.85 -2.24
N HIS A 124 3.20 -8.38 -1.60
CA HIS A 124 3.45 -8.22 -0.19
C HIS A 124 4.32 -6.98 0.04
N PHE A 125 3.77 -6.00 0.74
CA PHE A 125 4.42 -4.74 1.08
C PHE A 125 4.81 -4.67 2.56
N GLU A 126 5.88 -3.96 2.85
CA GLU A 126 6.31 -3.58 4.18
C GLU A 126 6.50 -2.05 4.23
N PHE A 127 5.84 -1.37 5.15
CA PHE A 127 6.07 0.05 5.40
C PHE A 127 7.47 0.29 5.96
N MET A 128 8.17 1.28 5.39
CA MET A 128 9.59 1.50 5.71
C MET A 128 9.80 2.27 7.00
N ASN A 129 8.98 3.28 7.27
CA ASN A 129 9.22 4.20 8.39
C ASN A 129 8.51 3.73 9.66
N HIS A 130 7.18 3.72 9.66
CA HIS A 130 6.36 3.39 10.83
C HIS A 130 5.12 2.60 10.42
N PRO A 131 4.54 1.83 11.36
CA PRO A 131 3.27 1.17 11.12
C PRO A 131 2.15 2.19 10.92
N GLU A 132 1.18 1.86 10.07
CA GLU A 132 0.06 2.73 9.69
C GLU A 132 -1.29 2.08 9.97
N PRO A 133 -2.34 2.86 10.24
CA PRO A 133 -3.69 2.34 10.41
C PRO A 133 -4.29 1.97 9.05
N LEU A 134 -4.00 0.75 8.59
CA LEU A 134 -4.44 0.24 7.30
C LEU A 134 -5.48 -0.87 7.47
N GLU A 135 -6.60 -0.77 6.77
CA GLU A 135 -7.67 -1.74 6.82
C GLU A 135 -7.73 -2.63 5.58
N VAL A 136 -8.25 -3.85 5.77
CA VAL A 136 -8.56 -4.75 4.65
C VAL A 136 -9.67 -4.12 3.80
N ASN A 137 -9.57 -4.27 2.49
CA ASN A 137 -10.39 -3.66 1.46
C ASN A 137 -10.09 -2.19 1.13
N SER A 138 -9.20 -1.50 1.85
CA SER A 138 -8.77 -0.15 1.48
C SER A 138 -8.14 -0.13 0.10
N ILE A 139 -8.43 0.93 -0.66
CA ILE A 139 -7.87 1.13 -2.00
C ILE A 139 -6.58 1.93 -1.87
N LEU A 140 -5.53 1.41 -2.46
CA LEU A 140 -4.23 2.06 -2.48
C LEU A 140 -3.81 2.43 -3.90
N VAL A 141 -3.02 3.49 -3.96
CA VAL A 141 -2.31 3.91 -5.16
C VAL A 141 -0.83 3.92 -4.84
N PHE A 142 -0.01 3.27 -5.64
CA PHE A 142 1.43 3.37 -5.46
C PHE A 142 2.08 4.18 -6.57
N ARG A 143 3.09 4.95 -6.18
CA ARG A 143 3.71 5.99 -7.00
C ARG A 143 5.23 5.97 -6.86
N GLU A 144 5.87 6.33 -7.96
CA GLU A 144 7.26 6.77 -7.99
C GLU A 144 7.33 7.95 -8.96
N GLY A 145 7.16 9.17 -8.41
CA GLY A 145 6.89 10.37 -9.20
C GLY A 145 5.48 10.38 -9.81
N LYS A 146 5.20 9.50 -10.78
CA LYS A 146 3.86 9.30 -11.38
C LYS A 146 3.17 8.06 -10.80
N THR A 147 1.85 7.98 -10.92
CA THR A 147 1.08 6.79 -10.52
C THR A 147 1.51 5.58 -11.34
N ARG A 148 1.89 4.51 -10.67
CA ARG A 148 2.37 3.26 -11.26
C ARG A 148 1.32 2.17 -11.27
N GLY A 149 0.47 2.15 -10.25
CA GLY A 149 -0.59 1.16 -10.14
C GLY A 149 -1.59 1.49 -9.07
N ILE A 150 -2.67 0.71 -9.12
CA ILE A 150 -3.79 0.78 -8.18
C ILE A 150 -3.94 -0.61 -7.57
N GLY A 151 -4.22 -0.67 -6.29
CA GLY A 151 -4.42 -1.94 -5.60
C GLY A 151 -5.52 -1.88 -4.56
N LYS A 152 -5.86 -3.05 -4.07
CA LYS A 152 -6.79 -3.25 -2.97
C LYS A 152 -6.12 -4.12 -1.92
N VAL A 153 -6.14 -3.69 -0.68
CA VAL A 153 -5.60 -4.45 0.45
C VAL A 153 -6.45 -5.70 0.69
N ILE A 154 -5.83 -6.86 0.70
CA ILE A 154 -6.49 -8.15 0.91
C ILE A 154 -6.17 -8.78 2.26
N GLU A 155 -5.01 -8.46 2.84
CA GLU A 155 -4.54 -9.05 4.09
C GLU A 155 -3.59 -8.09 4.81
N THR A 156 -3.65 -8.04 6.15
CA THR A 156 -2.81 -7.17 7.01
C THR A 156 -2.19 -7.98 8.14
N TYR A 157 -0.93 -7.65 8.51
CA TYR A 157 -0.15 -8.34 9.54
C TYR A 157 0.37 -7.40 10.62
#